data_16e975c0e65d2995bea03c3452d936d1
#
_entry.id   16e975c0e65d2995bea03c3452d936d1
#
_cell.length_a   1.000
_cell.length_b   1.000
_cell.length_c   1.000
_cell.angle_alpha   90.00
_cell.angle_beta   90.00
_cell.angle_gamma   90.00
#
_symmetry.space_group_name_H-M   'P 1'
#
loop_
_entity.id
_entity.type
_entity.pdbx_description
1 polymer ?
#
loop_
_entity_poly.entity_id
_entity_poly.type
_entity_poly.pdbx_seq_one_letter_code
_entity_poly.pdbx_strand_id
1 'polypeptide(L)'
;MDIQQYMQRLGEQARQASRAMARASSGDKDKALAAIANALRDHRDAILRANEKDLEAGRGNGLDAALLDRLALTADRFDGMVEGLSLIHI
;
A
#
# COMPACT_ATOMS: atom_id res chain seq x y z
N MET A 1 17.44 -19.44 2.42
CA MET A 1 17.37 -18.44 3.52
C MET A 1 16.27 -18.84 4.47
N ASP A 2 16.55 -18.96 5.76
CA ASP A 2 15.51 -19.26 6.73
C ASP A 2 14.72 -17.98 7.10
N ILE A 3 13.63 -18.19 7.83
CA ILE A 3 12.73 -17.09 8.21
C ILE A 3 13.46 -16.07 9.10
N GLN A 4 14.31 -16.54 10.02
CA GLN A 4 15.03 -15.65 10.92
C GLN A 4 15.98 -14.73 10.16
N GLN A 5 16.74 -15.26 9.19
CA GLN A 5 17.62 -14.47 8.35
C GLN A 5 16.86 -13.50 7.48
N TYR A 6 15.73 -13.95 6.94
CA TYR A 6 14.86 -13.10 6.11
C TYR A 6 14.33 -11.91 6.91
N MET A 7 13.82 -12.15 8.12
CA MET A 7 13.29 -11.10 8.97
C MET A 7 14.39 -10.15 9.45
N GLN A 8 15.57 -10.65 9.72
CA GLN A 8 16.71 -9.82 10.10
C GLN A 8 17.09 -8.87 8.96
N ARG A 9 17.13 -9.37 7.74
CA ARG A 9 17.42 -8.56 6.55
C ARG A 9 16.36 -7.48 6.34
N LEU A 10 15.09 -7.83 6.47
CA LEU A 10 14.01 -6.85 6.37
C LEU A 10 14.15 -5.75 7.41
N GLY A 11 14.49 -6.12 8.65
CA GLY A 11 14.70 -5.15 9.73
C GLY A 11 15.85 -4.20 9.43
N GLU A 12 16.96 -4.73 8.92
CA GLU A 12 18.12 -3.90 8.54
C GLU A 12 17.78 -2.94 7.40
N GLN A 13 17.09 -3.42 6.37
CA GLN A 13 16.66 -2.60 5.24
C GLN A 13 15.70 -1.50 5.70
N ALA A 14 14.76 -1.84 6.57
CA ALA A 14 13.80 -0.87 7.12
C ALA A 14 14.52 0.22 7.92
N ARG A 15 15.52 -0.17 8.72
CA ARG A 15 16.30 0.79 9.51
C ARG A 15 17.10 1.74 8.62
N GLN A 16 17.74 1.22 7.58
CA GLN A 16 18.45 2.06 6.62
C GLN A 16 17.52 3.02 5.91
N ALA A 17 16.37 2.54 5.46
CA ALA A 17 15.35 3.36 4.80
C ALA A 17 14.83 4.45 5.75
N SER A 18 14.60 4.12 7.01
CA SER A 18 14.16 5.06 8.04
C SER A 18 15.15 6.21 8.21
N ARG A 19 16.45 5.89 8.24
CA ARG A 19 17.50 6.92 8.37
C ARG A 19 17.53 7.85 7.16
N ALA A 20 17.40 7.31 5.95
CA ALA A 20 17.33 8.08 4.73
C ALA A 20 16.10 8.99 4.72
N MET A 21 14.94 8.46 5.13
CA MET A 21 13.70 9.23 5.22
C MET A 21 13.81 10.37 6.24
N ALA A 22 14.48 10.13 7.36
CA ALA A 22 14.67 11.18 8.38
C ALA A 22 15.50 12.34 7.88
N ARG A 23 16.41 12.09 6.94
CA ARG A 23 17.28 13.12 6.35
C ARG A 23 16.69 13.79 5.11
N ALA A 24 15.61 13.21 4.56
CA ALA A 24 15.00 13.73 3.34
C ALA A 24 14.32 15.08 3.61
N SER A 25 14.41 15.99 2.65
CA SER A 25 13.70 17.26 2.72
C SER A 25 12.19 17.09 2.54
N SER A 26 11.42 18.11 2.95
CA SER A 26 9.97 18.13 2.70
C SER A 26 9.66 18.03 1.21
N GLY A 27 10.45 18.72 0.38
CA GLY A 27 10.27 18.65 -1.07
C GLY A 27 10.49 17.25 -1.63
N ASP A 28 11.50 16.53 -1.13
CA ASP A 28 11.76 15.15 -1.54
C ASP A 28 10.64 14.22 -1.11
N LYS A 29 10.11 14.39 0.10
CA LYS A 29 8.99 13.60 0.59
C LYS A 29 7.72 13.86 -0.22
N ASP A 30 7.47 15.11 -0.56
CA ASP A 30 6.32 15.49 -1.39
C ASP A 30 6.41 14.87 -2.79
N LYS A 31 7.60 14.89 -3.39
CA LYS A 31 7.83 14.24 -4.70
C LYS A 31 7.59 12.74 -4.62
N ALA A 32 8.04 12.10 -3.54
CA ALA A 32 7.83 10.67 -3.34
C ALA A 32 6.35 10.34 -3.21
N LEU A 33 5.60 11.14 -2.44
CA LEU A 33 4.15 10.95 -2.27
C LEU A 33 3.40 11.14 -3.59
N ALA A 34 3.79 12.15 -4.37
CA ALA A 34 3.20 12.38 -5.69
C ALA A 34 3.49 11.21 -6.64
N ALA A 35 4.72 10.68 -6.61
CA ALA A 35 5.10 9.52 -7.42
C ALA A 35 4.31 8.28 -7.03
N ILE A 36 4.09 8.06 -5.73
CA ILE A 36 3.27 6.95 -5.24
C ILE A 36 1.84 7.10 -5.72
N ALA A 37 1.24 8.28 -5.61
CA ALA A 37 -0.11 8.55 -6.07
C ALA A 37 -0.27 8.28 -7.57
N ASN A 38 0.69 8.74 -8.37
CA ASN A 38 0.68 8.49 -9.82
C ASN A 38 0.82 7.01 -10.16
N ALA A 39 1.74 6.31 -9.47
CA ALA A 39 1.92 4.87 -9.69
C ALA A 39 0.65 4.09 -9.34
N LEU A 40 -0.03 4.45 -8.26
CA LEU A 40 -1.30 3.84 -7.88
C LEU A 40 -2.37 4.07 -8.94
N ARG A 41 -2.47 5.30 -9.46
CA ARG A 41 -3.43 5.61 -10.55
C ARG A 41 -3.15 4.79 -11.79
N ASP A 42 -1.88 4.67 -12.18
CA ASP A 42 -1.49 3.91 -13.36
C ASP A 42 -1.80 2.42 -13.23
N HIS A 43 -1.78 1.89 -12.01
CA HIS A 43 -2.02 0.47 -11.72
C HIS A 43 -3.40 0.21 -11.11
N ARG A 44 -4.29 1.19 -11.16
CA ARG A 44 -5.62 1.14 -10.52
C ARG A 44 -6.38 -0.13 -10.89
N ASP A 45 -6.53 -0.40 -12.18
CA ASP A 45 -7.31 -1.55 -12.64
C ASP A 45 -6.70 -2.87 -12.20
N ALA A 46 -5.37 -2.99 -12.27
CA ALA A 46 -4.67 -4.19 -11.85
C ALA A 46 -4.83 -4.43 -10.33
N ILE A 47 -4.75 -3.39 -9.54
CA ILE A 47 -4.90 -3.47 -8.08
C ILE A 47 -6.34 -3.86 -7.72
N LEU A 48 -7.33 -3.23 -8.33
CA LEU A 48 -8.73 -3.55 -8.06
C LEU A 48 -9.07 -4.99 -8.47
N ARG A 49 -8.51 -5.48 -9.59
CA ARG A 49 -8.70 -6.87 -10.01
C ARG A 49 -8.02 -7.86 -9.06
N ALA A 50 -6.82 -7.53 -8.58
CA ALA A 50 -6.14 -8.38 -7.59
C ALA A 50 -6.94 -8.47 -6.30
N ASN A 51 -7.49 -7.35 -5.85
CA ASN A 51 -8.35 -7.32 -4.66
C ASN A 51 -9.62 -8.16 -4.87
N GLU A 52 -10.22 -8.11 -6.04
CA GLU A 52 -11.40 -8.91 -6.35
C GLU A 52 -11.11 -10.41 -6.24
N LYS A 53 -9.94 -10.85 -6.71
CA LYS A 53 -9.50 -12.24 -6.54
C LYS A 53 -9.33 -12.61 -5.06
N ASP A 54 -8.78 -11.69 -4.27
CA ASP A 54 -8.63 -11.92 -2.82
C ASP A 54 -9.99 -12.04 -2.14
N LEU A 55 -10.97 -11.24 -2.55
CA LEU A 55 -12.33 -11.32 -2.02
C LEU A 55 -12.98 -12.65 -2.37
N GLU A 56 -12.82 -13.12 -3.60
CA GLU A 56 -13.32 -14.43 -4.00
C GLU A 56 -12.72 -15.56 -3.17
N ALA A 57 -11.39 -15.51 -2.98
CA ALA A 57 -10.70 -16.49 -2.16
C ALA A 57 -11.18 -16.43 -0.70
N GLY A 58 -11.39 -15.23 -0.18
CA GLY A 58 -11.91 -15.02 1.18
C GLY A 58 -13.31 -15.62 1.34
N ARG A 59 -14.20 -15.42 0.38
CA ARG A 59 -15.53 -16.01 0.40
C ARG A 59 -15.44 -17.55 0.38
N GLY A 60 -14.59 -18.09 -0.50
CA GLY A 60 -14.36 -19.53 -0.58
C GLY A 60 -13.80 -20.14 0.70
N ASN A 61 -13.04 -19.37 1.47
CA ASN A 61 -12.47 -19.79 2.75
C ASN A 61 -13.39 -19.50 3.95
N GLY A 62 -14.59 -19.00 3.72
CA GLY A 62 -15.59 -18.80 4.76
C GLY A 62 -15.43 -17.55 5.59
N LEU A 63 -14.75 -16.53 5.09
CA LEU A 63 -14.68 -15.24 5.79
C LEU A 63 -16.07 -14.62 5.91
N ASP A 64 -16.39 -14.04 7.07
CA ASP A 64 -17.68 -13.40 7.28
C ASP A 64 -17.79 -12.06 6.53
N ALA A 65 -19.01 -11.53 6.48
CA ALA A 65 -19.30 -10.30 5.73
C ALA A 65 -18.52 -9.10 6.25
N ALA A 66 -18.29 -9.00 7.55
CA ALA A 66 -17.55 -7.88 8.15
C ALA A 66 -16.07 -7.90 7.74
N LEU A 67 -15.46 -9.09 7.74
CA LEU A 67 -14.06 -9.25 7.31
C LEU A 67 -13.91 -8.99 5.82
N LEU A 68 -14.86 -9.48 5.00
CA LEU A 68 -14.85 -9.23 3.56
C LEU A 68 -14.99 -7.73 3.27
N ASP A 69 -15.83 -7.03 3.99
CA ASP A 69 -15.97 -5.58 3.81
C ASP A 69 -14.67 -4.84 4.13
N ARG A 70 -13.97 -5.24 5.19
CA ARG A 70 -12.68 -4.64 5.53
C ARG A 70 -11.60 -4.94 4.51
N LEU A 71 -11.64 -6.12 3.90
CA LEU A 71 -10.68 -6.52 2.86
C LEU A 71 -10.97 -5.80 1.54
N ALA A 72 -12.21 -5.43 1.28
CA ALA A 72 -12.63 -4.90 -0.01
C ALA A 72 -12.03 -3.52 -0.29
N LEU A 73 -11.29 -3.42 -1.37
CA LEU A 73 -10.79 -2.16 -1.91
C LEU A 73 -11.69 -1.77 -3.08
N THR A 74 -12.79 -1.08 -2.77
CA THR A 74 -13.70 -0.60 -3.82
C THR A 74 -13.07 0.54 -4.60
N ALA A 75 -13.63 0.86 -5.77
CA ALA A 75 -13.18 1.98 -6.57
C ALA A 75 -13.19 3.28 -5.76
N ASP A 76 -14.24 3.53 -4.99
CA ASP A 76 -14.36 4.74 -4.18
C ASP A 76 -13.32 4.78 -3.07
N ARG A 77 -13.06 3.65 -2.40
CA ARG A 77 -12.03 3.57 -1.35
C ARG A 77 -10.63 3.76 -1.93
N PHE A 78 -10.37 3.19 -3.08
CA PHE A 78 -9.11 3.36 -3.78
C PHE A 78 -8.89 4.82 -4.16
N ASP A 79 -9.86 5.44 -4.80
CA ASP A 79 -9.76 6.82 -5.25
C ASP A 79 -9.61 7.78 -4.06
N GLY A 80 -10.31 7.52 -2.96
CA GLY A 80 -10.16 8.28 -1.72
C GLY A 80 -8.77 8.17 -1.11
N MET A 81 -8.18 6.97 -1.13
CA MET A 81 -6.81 6.75 -0.66
C MET A 81 -5.81 7.55 -1.48
N VAL A 82 -5.92 7.52 -2.80
CA VAL A 82 -5.01 8.23 -3.70
C VAL A 82 -5.18 9.75 -3.53
N GLU A 83 -6.41 10.21 -3.40
CA GLU A 83 -6.68 11.63 -3.14
C GLU A 83 -6.05 12.09 -1.83
N GLY A 84 -6.13 11.27 -0.78
CA GLY A 84 -5.49 11.55 0.50
C GLY A 84 -3.99 11.75 0.36
N LEU A 85 -3.31 10.92 -0.44
CA LEU A 85 -1.88 11.08 -0.71
C LEU A 85 -1.59 12.39 -1.45
N SER A 86 -2.46 12.78 -2.38
CA SER A 86 -2.30 14.01 -3.14
C SER A 86 -2.44 15.27 -2.29
N LEU A 87 -3.21 15.19 -1.19
CA LEU A 87 -3.45 16.33 -0.30
C LEU A 87 -2.36 16.53 0.75
N ILE A 88 -1.53 15.53 1.03
CA ILE A 88 -0.52 15.61 2.11
C ILE A 88 0.49 16.72 1.87
N HIS A 89 0.78 17.06 0.64
CA HIS A 89 1.82 18.04 0.28
C HIS A 89 1.26 19.40 -0.14
N ILE A 90 0.05 19.70 0.25
CA ILE A 90 -0.53 21.02 0.00
C ILE A 90 -0.09 22.05 1.05
#